data_7e2de10b7eb5cfa7dd688918ef541336
#
_entry.id   7e2de10b7eb5cfa7dd688918ef541336
#
_cell.length_a   1.000
_cell.length_b   1.000
_cell.length_c   1.000
_cell.angle_alpha   90.00
_cell.angle_beta   90.00
_cell.angle_gamma   90.00
#
_symmetry.space_group_name_H-M   'P 1'
#
loop_
_entity.id
_entity.type
_entity.pdbx_description
1 polymer ?
#
loop_
_entity_poly.entity_id
_entity_poly.type
_entity_poly.pdbx_seq_one_letter_code
_entity_poly.pdbx_strand_id
1 'polypeptide(L)'
;CTLRQSGRYNRIMAIHAAGKTGKVPFKAELPNFTNHFLIAMPSLGESVFGKTVTYVCEHNDQGALGIVVNRPLDIKLETLFSQVDIKLEIEVMKAAPVFFGGPVQTDRGFVLHRPLGGWSSTLKVTEEIGLTTSKDILQAVGTGAGPDDILMSLGYAGWSAGQLESEVAQNAWLTVAADPCIMFEMPIERRLEAAMGLIGANFANLMDVAGHA
;
A
#
# COMPACT_ATOMS: atom_id res chain seq x y z
N CYS A 1 -35.07 37.69 -2.01
CA CYS A 1 -35.24 39.13 -1.73
C CYS A 1 -34.01 39.65 -1.01
N THR A 2 -33.29 40.53 -1.68
CA THR A 2 -32.59 41.74 -1.30
C THR A 2 -31.22 41.62 -0.58
N LEU A 3 -30.24 42.07 -1.36
CA LEU A 3 -28.93 42.63 -1.09
C LEU A 3 -28.76 43.51 0.14
N ARG A 4 -27.58 43.49 0.76
CA ARG A 4 -26.83 44.73 1.05
C ARG A 4 -25.32 44.48 1.17
N GLN A 5 -24.59 45.21 0.35
CA GLN A 5 -23.17 45.52 0.40
C GLN A 5 -22.82 46.50 1.50
N SER A 6 -21.60 46.45 2.00
CA SER A 6 -20.66 47.56 2.29
C SER A 6 -19.44 46.94 2.97
N GLY A 7 -18.22 46.99 2.51
CA GLY A 7 -17.48 48.12 2.01
C GLY A 7 -16.69 48.84 3.12
N ARG A 8 -15.38 48.50 3.26
CA ARG A 8 -14.34 49.44 3.67
C ARG A 8 -12.94 48.98 3.29
N TYR A 9 -12.42 49.73 2.38
CA TYR A 9 -10.99 49.83 2.00
C TYR A 9 -10.21 50.66 3.03
N ASN A 10 -8.90 50.43 3.04
CA ASN A 10 -7.78 51.30 3.41
C ASN A 10 -7.23 51.22 4.85
N ARG A 11 -5.98 50.76 4.98
CA ARG A 11 -4.83 51.68 5.08
C ARG A 11 -3.49 50.95 5.03
N ILE A 12 -2.71 51.29 4.03
CA ILE A 12 -1.28 51.03 3.87
C ILE A 12 -0.53 51.78 4.99
N MET A 13 0.36 51.10 5.69
CA MET A 13 1.54 51.72 6.29
C MET A 13 2.73 50.79 6.13
N ALA A 14 3.66 51.23 5.31
CA ALA A 14 4.98 50.65 5.15
C ALA A 14 5.80 50.88 6.41
N ILE A 15 6.44 49.83 6.93
CA ILE A 15 7.64 49.97 7.77
C ILE A 15 8.74 49.12 7.15
N HIS A 16 9.75 49.76 6.64
CA HIS A 16 11.05 49.22 6.29
C HIS A 16 11.70 48.62 7.57
N ALA A 17 12.03 47.38 7.54
CA ALA A 17 13.11 46.85 8.37
C ALA A 17 13.85 45.77 7.59
N ALA A 18 15.07 46.08 7.30
CA ALA A 18 16.07 45.24 6.62
C ALA A 18 16.38 44.00 7.45
N GLY A 19 16.61 42.89 6.77
CA GLY A 19 17.58 41.95 7.27
C GLY A 19 17.13 40.52 7.48
N LYS A 20 17.72 39.70 6.68
CA LYS A 20 17.93 38.26 6.71
C LYS A 20 16.91 37.47 5.88
N THR A 21 17.22 37.33 4.61
CA THR A 21 16.80 36.23 3.76
C THR A 21 17.36 34.94 4.32
N GLY A 22 16.71 34.38 5.33
CA GLY A 22 16.85 32.98 5.68
C GLY A 22 16.22 32.20 4.52
N LYS A 23 17.04 31.65 3.63
CA LYS A 23 16.60 30.57 2.75
C LYS A 23 16.12 29.45 3.69
N VAL A 24 14.79 29.33 3.83
CA VAL A 24 14.21 28.08 4.33
C VAL A 24 14.66 27.03 3.32
N PRO A 25 15.45 26.01 3.72
CA PRO A 25 15.81 24.97 2.77
C PRO A 25 14.50 24.35 2.30
N PHE A 26 14.22 24.42 1.00
CA PHE A 26 13.16 23.68 0.34
C PHE A 26 13.54 22.19 0.56
N LYS A 27 13.02 21.61 1.62
CA LYS A 27 13.10 20.17 1.85
C LYS A 27 12.15 19.58 0.81
N ALA A 28 12.71 19.13 -0.31
CA ALA A 28 11.93 18.37 -1.28
C ALA A 28 11.27 17.23 -0.49
N GLU A 29 9.96 17.24 -0.41
CA GLU A 29 9.24 16.12 0.19
C GLU A 29 9.58 14.91 -0.66
N LEU A 30 10.18 13.91 -0.03
CA LEU A 30 10.45 12.63 -0.68
C LEU A 30 9.10 12.02 -1.10
N PRO A 31 9.02 11.39 -2.29
CA PRO A 31 7.80 10.77 -2.72
C PRO A 31 7.36 9.73 -1.68
N ASN A 32 6.12 9.80 -1.22
CA ASN A 32 5.55 8.81 -0.33
C ASN A 32 4.88 7.72 -1.16
N PHE A 33 5.37 6.48 -1.03
CA PHE A 33 4.86 5.32 -1.76
C PHE A 33 3.81 4.51 -0.98
N THR A 34 3.37 4.95 0.21
CA THR A 34 2.26 4.30 0.91
C THR A 34 1.04 4.23 0.00
N ASN A 35 0.32 3.11 0.01
CA ASN A 35 -0.81 2.84 -0.87
C ASN A 35 -0.45 2.85 -2.37
N HIS A 36 0.76 2.41 -2.71
CA HIS A 36 1.19 2.19 -4.10
C HIS A 36 1.54 0.71 -4.32
N PHE A 37 1.44 0.28 -5.56
CA PHE A 37 2.09 -0.93 -6.01
C PHE A 37 3.51 -0.65 -6.45
N LEU A 38 4.42 -1.54 -6.07
CA LEU A 38 5.75 -1.70 -6.63
C LEU A 38 5.71 -2.91 -7.56
N ILE A 39 5.96 -2.70 -8.84
CA ILE A 39 6.01 -3.76 -9.84
C ILE A 39 7.47 -4.02 -10.14
N ALA A 40 7.91 -5.26 -9.90
CA ALA A 40 9.31 -5.65 -10.09
C ALA A 40 9.70 -5.57 -11.57
N MET A 41 10.76 -4.81 -11.86
CA MET A 41 11.33 -4.71 -13.21
C MET A 41 12.13 -5.98 -13.58
N PRO A 42 12.36 -6.25 -14.87
CA PRO A 42 13.12 -7.40 -15.31
C PRO A 42 14.52 -7.53 -14.68
N SER A 43 15.13 -6.43 -14.25
CA SER A 43 16.39 -6.42 -13.51
C SER A 43 16.33 -7.18 -12.17
N LEU A 44 15.16 -7.35 -11.59
CA LEU A 44 14.91 -8.14 -10.40
C LEU A 44 14.51 -9.60 -10.71
N GLY A 45 14.58 -10.04 -11.98
CA GLY A 45 14.03 -11.32 -12.44
C GLY A 45 14.57 -12.55 -11.72
N GLU A 46 15.83 -12.55 -11.31
CA GLU A 46 16.48 -13.65 -10.56
C GLU A 46 16.34 -13.53 -9.04
N SER A 47 15.82 -12.41 -8.55
CA SER A 47 15.58 -12.19 -7.12
C SER A 47 14.27 -12.83 -6.67
N VAL A 48 14.08 -12.86 -5.34
CA VAL A 48 12.80 -13.28 -4.72
C VAL A 48 11.62 -12.40 -5.13
N PHE A 49 11.87 -11.24 -5.72
CA PHE A 49 10.86 -10.30 -6.18
C PHE A 49 10.56 -10.38 -7.69
N GLY A 50 11.22 -11.27 -8.45
CA GLY A 50 10.97 -11.39 -9.88
C GLY A 50 9.48 -11.59 -10.20
N LYS A 51 8.91 -10.76 -11.08
CA LYS A 51 7.48 -10.77 -11.49
C LYS A 51 6.49 -10.54 -10.34
N THR A 52 6.91 -9.89 -9.24
CA THR A 52 5.99 -9.57 -8.13
C THR A 52 5.32 -8.22 -8.28
N VAL A 53 4.14 -8.13 -7.68
CA VAL A 53 3.44 -6.89 -7.32
C VAL A 53 3.47 -6.81 -5.81
N THR A 54 4.09 -5.77 -5.26
CA THR A 54 4.17 -5.53 -3.83
C THR A 54 3.34 -4.30 -3.46
N TYR A 55 2.42 -4.45 -2.53
CA TYR A 55 1.64 -3.33 -1.99
C TYR A 55 2.38 -2.69 -0.84
N VAL A 56 2.68 -1.39 -0.93
CA VAL A 56 3.36 -0.64 0.13
C VAL A 56 2.35 -0.24 1.20
N CYS A 57 2.50 -0.82 2.37
CA CYS A 57 1.62 -0.57 3.52
C CYS A 57 2.09 0.63 4.36
N GLU A 58 3.38 0.89 4.40
CA GLU A 58 3.97 2.02 5.10
C GLU A 58 5.23 2.48 4.37
N HIS A 59 5.40 3.81 4.26
CA HIS A 59 6.61 4.43 3.77
C HIS A 59 6.83 5.76 4.47
N ASN A 60 7.97 5.91 5.13
CA ASN A 60 8.35 7.09 5.90
C ASN A 60 9.89 7.26 5.94
N ASP A 61 10.40 8.21 6.72
CA ASP A 61 11.83 8.47 6.88
C ASP A 61 12.61 7.34 7.58
N GLN A 62 11.93 6.34 8.14
CA GLN A 62 12.54 5.15 8.75
C GLN A 62 12.65 3.98 7.75
N GLY A 63 11.98 4.06 6.60
CA GLY A 63 11.99 3.03 5.57
C GLY A 63 10.59 2.69 5.05
N ALA A 64 10.43 1.48 4.52
CA ALA A 64 9.15 1.01 3.99
C ALA A 64 8.86 -0.44 4.37
N LEU A 65 7.55 -0.74 4.42
CA LEU A 65 7.01 -2.08 4.59
C LEU A 65 5.98 -2.35 3.49
N GLY A 66 6.09 -3.49 2.83
CA GLY A 66 5.16 -3.91 1.79
C GLY A 66 4.83 -5.40 1.86
N ILE A 67 3.74 -5.78 1.22
CA ILE A 67 3.26 -7.16 1.10
C ILE A 67 3.19 -7.54 -0.38
N VAL A 68 3.86 -8.63 -0.77
CA VAL A 68 3.72 -9.22 -2.10
C VAL A 68 2.31 -9.83 -2.21
N VAL A 69 1.56 -9.42 -3.22
CA VAL A 69 0.12 -9.74 -3.34
C VAL A 69 -0.20 -10.72 -4.47
N ASN A 70 0.79 -11.16 -5.24
CA ASN A 70 0.57 -12.04 -6.40
C ASN A 70 1.39 -13.35 -6.38
N ARG A 71 1.96 -13.75 -5.23
CA ARG A 71 2.74 -14.98 -5.11
C ARG A 71 2.12 -15.91 -4.06
N PRO A 72 1.24 -16.85 -4.44
CA PRO A 72 0.69 -17.83 -3.52
C PRO A 72 1.78 -18.85 -3.11
N LEU A 73 1.70 -19.30 -1.86
CA LEU A 73 2.44 -20.42 -1.35
C LEU A 73 1.64 -21.72 -1.54
N ASP A 74 2.32 -22.85 -1.49
CA ASP A 74 1.68 -24.17 -1.50
C ASP A 74 1.14 -24.55 -0.11
N ILE A 75 0.40 -23.61 0.48
CA ILE A 75 -0.28 -23.80 1.79
C ILE A 75 -1.65 -23.11 1.72
N LYS A 76 -2.65 -23.80 2.26
CA LYS A 76 -4.02 -23.28 2.34
C LYS A 76 -4.29 -22.62 3.68
N LEU A 77 -5.27 -21.73 3.71
CA LEU A 77 -5.65 -21.01 4.92
C LEU A 77 -6.07 -21.97 6.04
N GLU A 78 -6.79 -23.05 5.73
CA GLU A 78 -7.14 -24.09 6.71
C GLU A 78 -5.91 -24.70 7.40
N THR A 79 -4.85 -25.00 6.65
CA THR A 79 -3.61 -25.53 7.19
C THR A 79 -2.94 -24.55 8.14
N LEU A 80 -2.88 -23.28 7.74
CA LEU A 80 -2.30 -22.21 8.56
C LEU A 80 -3.09 -22.03 9.87
N PHE A 81 -4.42 -22.01 9.79
CA PHE A 81 -5.30 -21.87 10.95
C PHE A 81 -5.13 -23.05 11.93
N SER A 82 -4.98 -24.25 11.40
CA SER A 82 -4.71 -25.46 12.22
C SER A 82 -3.37 -25.37 12.96
N GLN A 83 -2.34 -24.76 12.35
CA GLN A 83 -1.02 -24.60 12.98
C GLN A 83 -1.03 -23.61 14.16
N VAL A 84 -1.98 -22.69 14.20
CA VAL A 84 -2.12 -21.69 15.27
C VAL A 84 -3.28 -22.00 16.23
N ASP A 85 -3.82 -23.22 16.16
CA ASP A 85 -4.92 -23.71 16.99
C ASP A 85 -6.19 -22.84 16.90
N ILE A 86 -6.52 -22.38 15.70
CA ILE A 86 -7.76 -21.66 15.40
C ILE A 86 -8.58 -22.48 14.41
N LYS A 87 -9.85 -22.72 14.75
CA LYS A 87 -10.78 -23.38 13.85
C LYS A 87 -11.25 -22.41 12.77
N LEU A 88 -11.17 -22.82 11.50
CA LEU A 88 -11.74 -22.09 10.38
C LEU A 88 -13.09 -22.70 10.03
N GLU A 89 -14.18 -22.02 10.41
CA GLU A 89 -15.55 -22.51 10.25
C GLU A 89 -16.14 -22.18 8.87
N ILE A 90 -15.56 -21.21 8.16
CA ILE A 90 -16.03 -20.72 6.86
C ILE A 90 -15.48 -21.61 5.75
N GLU A 91 -16.33 -22.48 5.20
CA GLU A 91 -15.93 -23.53 4.26
C GLU A 91 -15.25 -22.97 3.00
N VAL A 92 -15.80 -21.87 2.42
CA VAL A 92 -15.24 -21.26 1.21
C VAL A 92 -13.83 -20.69 1.41
N MET A 93 -13.45 -20.37 2.65
CA MET A 93 -12.13 -19.81 2.96
C MET A 93 -11.06 -20.89 3.18
N LYS A 94 -11.45 -22.12 3.45
CA LYS A 94 -10.49 -23.22 3.74
C LYS A 94 -9.48 -23.43 2.62
N ALA A 95 -9.94 -23.34 1.36
CA ALA A 95 -9.13 -23.50 0.18
C ALA A 95 -8.41 -22.19 -0.25
N ALA A 96 -8.65 -21.08 0.44
CA ALA A 96 -8.02 -19.80 0.10
C ALA A 96 -6.49 -19.92 0.22
N PRO A 97 -5.73 -19.27 -0.69
CA PRO A 97 -4.28 -19.29 -0.68
C PRO A 97 -3.72 -18.45 0.47
N VAL A 98 -2.56 -18.88 0.96
CA VAL A 98 -1.66 -18.04 1.77
C VAL A 98 -0.56 -17.52 0.83
N PHE A 99 -0.19 -16.25 0.97
CA PHE A 99 0.77 -15.63 0.08
C PHE A 99 2.16 -15.54 0.71
N PHE A 100 3.19 -15.57 -0.13
CA PHE A 100 4.52 -15.10 0.23
C PHE A 100 4.47 -13.56 0.27
N GLY A 101 4.46 -12.98 1.47
CA GLY A 101 4.41 -11.52 1.64
C GLY A 101 5.75 -10.82 1.44
N GLY A 102 6.85 -11.57 1.62
CA GLY A 102 8.22 -11.09 1.46
C GLY A 102 9.23 -11.92 2.29
N PRO A 103 10.53 -11.62 2.16
CA PRO A 103 11.59 -12.43 2.76
C PRO A 103 11.83 -12.18 4.25
N VAL A 104 11.19 -11.17 4.84
CA VAL A 104 11.41 -10.80 6.25
C VAL A 104 10.35 -11.46 7.13
N GLN A 105 10.74 -12.09 8.24
CA GLN A 105 9.85 -12.78 9.18
C GLN A 105 8.87 -13.76 8.50
N THR A 106 9.39 -14.67 7.72
CA THR A 106 8.60 -15.63 6.91
C THR A 106 7.77 -16.64 7.71
N ASP A 107 7.99 -16.71 9.01
CA ASP A 107 7.22 -17.49 10.00
C ASP A 107 6.06 -16.70 10.63
N ARG A 108 5.97 -15.40 10.36
CA ARG A 108 4.95 -14.52 10.91
C ARG A 108 3.84 -14.24 9.89
N GLY A 109 2.58 -14.31 10.36
CA GLY A 109 1.39 -13.99 9.58
C GLY A 109 1.10 -12.49 9.55
N PHE A 110 0.71 -12.02 8.36
CA PHE A 110 0.25 -10.66 8.09
C PHE A 110 -1.07 -10.74 7.34
N VAL A 111 -2.10 -10.08 7.86
CA VAL A 111 -3.43 -10.02 7.24
C VAL A 111 -3.65 -8.62 6.68
N LEU A 112 -3.61 -8.49 5.36
CA LEU A 112 -4.06 -7.31 4.66
C LEU A 112 -5.59 -7.42 4.50
N HIS A 113 -6.33 -6.38 4.86
CA HIS A 113 -7.80 -6.50 4.93
C HIS A 113 -8.54 -5.18 4.66
N ARG A 114 -9.80 -5.32 4.31
CA ARG A 114 -10.80 -4.26 4.12
C ARG A 114 -12.18 -4.77 4.61
N PRO A 115 -12.94 -4.02 5.42
CA PRO A 115 -12.64 -2.70 5.96
C PRO A 115 -11.55 -2.71 7.04
N LEU A 116 -11.13 -1.49 7.48
CA LEU A 116 -10.04 -1.30 8.44
C LEU A 116 -10.26 -2.05 9.77
N GLY A 117 -11.46 -1.96 10.37
CA GLY A 117 -11.76 -2.62 11.63
C GLY A 117 -10.97 -2.10 12.84
N GLY A 118 -11.14 -2.76 13.99
CA GLY A 118 -10.52 -2.38 15.28
C GLY A 118 -9.67 -3.49 15.91
N TRP A 119 -8.78 -4.14 15.14
CA TRP A 119 -7.91 -5.21 15.61
C TRP A 119 -6.70 -4.67 16.39
N SER A 120 -6.15 -5.46 17.33
CA SER A 120 -5.17 -4.98 18.33
C SER A 120 -3.85 -4.45 17.73
N SER A 121 -3.31 -5.09 16.70
CA SER A 121 -2.03 -4.74 16.08
C SER A 121 -2.23 -4.42 14.61
N THR A 122 -2.95 -3.34 14.35
CA THR A 122 -3.29 -2.90 12.99
C THR A 122 -2.49 -1.66 12.62
N LEU A 123 -1.74 -1.76 11.53
CA LEU A 123 -1.21 -0.63 10.80
C LEU A 123 -2.31 -0.13 9.85
N LYS A 124 -2.75 1.10 10.05
CA LYS A 124 -3.68 1.77 9.14
C LYS A 124 -2.93 2.23 7.89
N VAL A 125 -3.23 1.63 6.74
CA VAL A 125 -2.64 2.01 5.46
C VAL A 125 -3.42 3.13 4.79
N THR A 126 -4.75 2.97 4.73
CA THR A 126 -5.71 3.97 4.26
C THR A 126 -6.90 4.05 5.21
N GLU A 127 -7.91 4.86 4.90
CA GLU A 127 -9.15 4.90 5.70
C GLU A 127 -9.92 3.56 5.64
N GLU A 128 -9.68 2.73 4.63
CA GLU A 128 -10.39 1.46 4.41
C GLU A 128 -9.49 0.24 4.62
N ILE A 129 -8.18 0.34 4.37
CA ILE A 129 -7.26 -0.80 4.34
C ILE A 129 -6.37 -0.81 5.58
N GLY A 130 -6.30 -1.95 6.22
CA GLY A 130 -5.41 -2.24 7.33
C GLY A 130 -4.48 -3.42 7.08
N LEU A 131 -3.34 -3.43 7.76
CA LEU A 131 -2.44 -4.57 7.87
C LEU A 131 -2.36 -4.99 9.33
N THR A 132 -2.86 -6.17 9.66
CA THR A 132 -2.95 -6.66 11.04
C THR A 132 -2.07 -7.88 11.26
N THR A 133 -1.41 -7.95 12.43
CA THR A 133 -0.52 -9.07 12.80
C THR A 133 -0.94 -9.78 14.09
N SER A 134 -1.99 -9.33 14.73
CA SER A 134 -2.49 -9.91 15.99
C SER A 134 -3.44 -11.09 15.75
N LYS A 135 -3.51 -11.99 16.73
CA LYS A 135 -4.29 -13.24 16.65
C LYS A 135 -5.80 -13.00 16.64
N ASP A 136 -6.27 -11.86 17.14
CA ASP A 136 -7.70 -11.51 17.23
C ASP A 136 -8.39 -11.44 15.85
N ILE A 137 -7.70 -10.91 14.82
CA ILE A 137 -8.25 -10.91 13.45
C ILE A 137 -8.41 -12.35 12.92
N LEU A 138 -7.46 -13.26 13.21
CA LEU A 138 -7.56 -14.66 12.79
C LEU A 138 -8.74 -15.36 13.48
N GLN A 139 -8.96 -15.08 14.75
CA GLN A 139 -10.12 -15.61 15.49
C GLN A 139 -11.44 -15.15 14.88
N ALA A 140 -11.52 -13.87 14.54
CA ALA A 140 -12.71 -13.29 13.89
C ALA A 140 -12.92 -13.88 12.49
N VAL A 141 -11.87 -13.98 11.67
CA VAL A 141 -11.94 -14.65 10.35
C VAL A 141 -12.39 -16.10 10.50
N GLY A 142 -11.87 -16.82 11.50
CA GLY A 142 -12.23 -18.22 11.77
C GLY A 142 -13.72 -18.43 12.00
N THR A 143 -14.38 -17.49 12.66
CA THR A 143 -15.82 -17.54 13.00
C THR A 143 -16.72 -16.81 12.00
N GLY A 144 -16.17 -16.18 10.98
CA GLY A 144 -16.94 -15.38 10.02
C GLY A 144 -17.31 -13.97 10.48
N ALA A 145 -16.73 -13.51 11.61
CA ALA A 145 -16.88 -12.15 12.13
C ALA A 145 -15.70 -11.23 11.70
N GLY A 146 -14.87 -11.70 10.78
CA GLY A 146 -13.72 -10.96 10.25
C GLY A 146 -14.11 -9.91 9.21
N PRO A 147 -13.10 -9.24 8.63
CA PRO A 147 -13.31 -8.30 7.52
C PRO A 147 -13.84 -9.02 6.28
N ASP A 148 -14.53 -8.26 5.40
CA ASP A 148 -15.11 -8.78 4.16
C ASP A 148 -14.04 -9.29 3.19
N ASP A 149 -12.97 -8.53 3.05
CA ASP A 149 -11.84 -8.85 2.17
C ASP A 149 -10.59 -9.11 2.99
N ILE A 150 -9.92 -10.21 2.73
CA ILE A 150 -8.63 -10.54 3.34
C ILE A 150 -7.64 -11.10 2.33
N LEU A 151 -6.36 -10.78 2.55
CA LEU A 151 -5.23 -11.43 1.94
C LEU A 151 -4.25 -11.84 3.05
N MET A 152 -4.14 -13.14 3.28
CA MET A 152 -3.23 -13.69 4.29
C MET A 152 -1.86 -13.94 3.70
N SER A 153 -0.81 -13.41 4.32
CA SER A 153 0.56 -13.64 3.90
C SER A 153 1.46 -14.09 5.04
N LEU A 154 2.54 -14.77 4.68
CA LEU A 154 3.67 -15.06 5.55
C LEU A 154 4.85 -14.18 5.14
N GLY A 155 5.43 -13.49 6.12
CA GLY A 155 6.50 -12.53 5.91
C GLY A 155 6.06 -11.22 5.25
N TYR A 156 7.02 -10.32 5.09
CA TYR A 156 6.83 -9.02 4.46
C TYR A 156 8.10 -8.59 3.70
N ALA A 157 7.98 -7.61 2.81
CA ALA A 157 9.08 -6.91 2.16
C ALA A 157 9.42 -5.67 2.99
N GLY A 158 10.69 -5.50 3.34
CA GLY A 158 11.16 -4.38 4.14
C GLY A 158 12.30 -3.64 3.46
N TRP A 159 12.28 -2.33 3.54
CA TRP A 159 13.34 -1.43 3.07
C TRP A 159 13.79 -0.52 4.20
N SER A 160 15.11 -0.35 4.32
CA SER A 160 15.70 0.63 5.21
C SER A 160 15.42 2.06 4.74
N ALA A 161 15.66 3.05 5.60
CA ALA A 161 15.54 4.46 5.26
C ALA A 161 16.29 4.81 3.95
N GLY A 162 15.61 5.39 2.97
CA GLY A 162 16.15 5.78 1.66
C GLY A 162 16.43 4.63 0.69
N GLN A 163 16.27 3.37 1.11
CA GLN A 163 16.55 2.22 0.24
C GLN A 163 15.54 2.12 -0.90
N LEU A 164 14.24 2.23 -0.59
CA LEU A 164 13.19 2.13 -1.60
C LEU A 164 13.31 3.23 -2.65
N GLU A 165 13.56 4.45 -2.24
CA GLU A 165 13.75 5.59 -3.14
C GLU A 165 14.97 5.38 -4.05
N SER A 166 16.06 4.84 -3.50
CA SER A 166 17.25 4.49 -4.29
C SER A 166 16.96 3.40 -5.32
N GLU A 167 16.22 2.35 -4.95
CA GLU A 167 15.85 1.26 -5.86
C GLU A 167 14.88 1.73 -6.96
N VAL A 168 13.92 2.62 -6.64
CA VAL A 168 13.03 3.24 -7.63
C VAL A 168 13.83 4.13 -8.59
N ALA A 169 14.77 4.93 -8.08
CA ALA A 169 15.63 5.77 -8.91
C ALA A 169 16.55 4.96 -9.84
N GLN A 170 16.89 3.73 -9.47
CA GLN A 170 17.64 2.77 -10.29
C GLN A 170 16.75 1.94 -11.24
N ASN A 171 15.46 2.26 -11.34
CA ASN A 171 14.48 1.52 -12.13
C ASN A 171 14.36 0.03 -11.75
N ALA A 172 14.56 -0.31 -10.47
CA ALA A 172 14.28 -1.66 -9.98
C ALA A 172 12.76 -1.91 -9.84
N TRP A 173 11.98 -0.86 -9.60
CA TRP A 173 10.55 -0.88 -9.40
C TRP A 173 9.85 0.15 -10.29
N LEU A 174 8.71 -0.24 -10.88
CA LEU A 174 7.70 0.71 -11.35
C LEU A 174 6.72 0.95 -10.22
N THR A 175 6.30 2.20 -10.05
CA THR A 175 5.36 2.61 -8.98
C THR A 175 4.07 3.12 -9.58
N VAL A 176 2.94 2.73 -9.01
CA VAL A 176 1.61 3.20 -9.41
C VAL A 176 0.69 3.19 -8.19
N ALA A 177 -0.22 4.17 -8.09
CA ALA A 177 -1.24 4.18 -7.05
C ALA A 177 -2.02 2.87 -7.07
N ALA A 178 -2.22 2.25 -5.91
CA ALA A 178 -2.84 0.94 -5.82
C ALA A 178 -4.35 1.02 -6.04
N ASP A 179 -4.88 0.02 -6.75
CA ASP A 179 -6.31 -0.26 -6.84
C ASP A 179 -6.63 -1.49 -5.95
N PRO A 180 -7.43 -1.34 -4.89
CA PRO A 180 -7.79 -2.45 -4.00
C PRO A 180 -8.42 -3.65 -4.71
N CYS A 181 -9.17 -3.44 -5.80
CA CYS A 181 -9.77 -4.52 -6.57
C CYS A 181 -8.73 -5.50 -7.11
N ILE A 182 -7.51 -5.02 -7.43
CA ILE A 182 -6.42 -5.89 -7.91
C ILE A 182 -5.97 -6.85 -6.80
N MET A 183 -5.95 -6.39 -5.55
CA MET A 183 -5.49 -7.23 -4.43
C MET A 183 -6.53 -8.21 -3.95
N PHE A 184 -7.79 -7.78 -3.85
CA PHE A 184 -8.82 -8.53 -3.17
C PHE A 184 -9.76 -9.30 -4.11
N GLU A 185 -10.05 -8.76 -5.29
CA GLU A 185 -11.09 -9.28 -6.17
C GLU A 185 -10.55 -9.96 -7.43
N MET A 186 -9.34 -9.55 -7.88
CA MET A 186 -8.79 -10.05 -9.13
C MET A 186 -8.12 -11.43 -8.96
N PRO A 187 -8.29 -12.36 -9.92
CA PRO A 187 -7.53 -13.61 -9.96
C PRO A 187 -6.02 -13.36 -9.90
N ILE A 188 -5.31 -14.19 -9.12
CA ILE A 188 -3.88 -13.99 -8.79
C ILE A 188 -3.02 -13.85 -10.05
N GLU A 189 -3.29 -14.67 -11.06
CA GLU A 189 -2.55 -14.75 -12.32
C GLU A 189 -2.65 -13.45 -13.13
N ARG A 190 -3.70 -12.67 -12.92
CA ARG A 190 -3.97 -11.41 -13.63
C ARG A 190 -3.51 -10.17 -12.88
N ARG A 191 -3.14 -10.28 -11.62
CA ARG A 191 -2.77 -9.13 -10.77
C ARG A 191 -1.58 -8.35 -11.33
N LEU A 192 -0.56 -9.03 -11.84
CA LEU A 192 0.61 -8.37 -12.43
C LEU A 192 0.23 -7.59 -13.68
N GLU A 193 -0.49 -8.22 -14.61
CA GLU A 193 -0.95 -7.57 -15.84
C GLU A 193 -1.84 -6.36 -15.53
N ALA A 194 -2.77 -6.50 -14.59
CA ALA A 194 -3.66 -5.43 -14.19
C ALA A 194 -2.93 -4.26 -13.53
N ALA A 195 -1.96 -4.53 -12.64
CA ALA A 195 -1.13 -3.48 -12.04
C ALA A 195 -0.29 -2.73 -13.09
N MET A 196 0.25 -3.44 -14.09
CA MET A 196 0.93 -2.82 -15.23
C MET A 196 -0.03 -1.98 -16.09
N GLY A 197 -1.28 -2.42 -16.25
CA GLY A 197 -2.33 -1.68 -16.94
C GLY A 197 -2.63 -0.32 -16.32
N LEU A 198 -2.54 -0.19 -14.98
CA LEU A 198 -2.70 1.09 -14.29
C LEU A 198 -1.66 2.13 -14.71
N ILE A 199 -0.42 1.70 -14.99
CA ILE A 199 0.66 2.59 -15.46
C ILE A 199 0.31 3.12 -16.85
N GLY A 200 -0.15 2.27 -17.76
CA GLY A 200 -0.58 2.66 -19.12
C GLY A 200 -1.76 3.64 -19.09
N ALA A 201 -2.76 3.40 -18.24
CA ALA A 201 -3.90 4.29 -18.07
C ALA A 201 -3.49 5.67 -17.51
N ASN A 202 -2.60 5.70 -16.52
CA ASN A 202 -2.08 6.96 -15.97
C ASN A 202 -1.28 7.74 -17.00
N PHE A 203 -0.49 7.07 -17.84
CA PHE A 203 0.29 7.72 -18.89
C PHE A 203 -0.62 8.32 -19.98
N ALA A 204 -1.66 7.61 -20.40
CA ALA A 204 -2.65 8.11 -21.34
C ALA A 204 -3.37 9.37 -20.82
N ASN A 205 -3.82 9.35 -19.55
CA ASN A 205 -4.46 10.51 -18.91
C ASN A 205 -3.55 11.75 -18.84
N LEU A 206 -2.23 11.55 -18.60
CA LEU A 206 -1.26 12.64 -18.60
C LEU A 206 -1.07 13.26 -19.99
N MET A 207 -1.10 12.45 -21.05
CA MET A 207 -0.98 12.92 -22.43
C MET A 207 -2.21 13.70 -22.89
N ASP A 208 -3.41 13.28 -22.47
CA ASP A 208 -4.66 13.99 -22.79
C ASP A 208 -4.71 15.38 -22.14
N VAL A 209 -4.24 15.53 -20.91
CA VAL A 209 -4.14 16.82 -20.21
C VAL A 209 -3.11 17.74 -20.86
N ALA A 210 -1.99 17.21 -21.34
CA ALA A 210 -0.94 17.99 -22.00
C ALA A 210 -1.30 18.40 -23.45
N GLY A 211 -2.22 17.68 -24.09
CA GLY A 211 -2.67 17.97 -25.46
C GLY A 211 -3.74 19.06 -25.59
N HIS A 212 -4.23 19.63 -24.48
CA HIS A 212 -5.26 20.68 -24.43
C HIS A 212 -4.73 22.03 -23.92
N ALA A 213 -3.42 22.25 -23.93
CA ALA A 213 -2.76 23.49 -23.53
C ALA A 213 -2.20 24.24 -24.74
#